data_27d222ca9a786d1a52892c996e8736c6
#
_entry.id   27d222ca9a786d1a52892c996e8736c6
#
_cell.length_a   1.000
_cell.length_b   1.000
_cell.length_c   1.000
_cell.angle_alpha   90.00
_cell.angle_beta   90.00
_cell.angle_gamma   90.00
#
_symmetry.space_group_name_H-M   'P 1'
#
loop_
_entity.id
_entity.type
_entity.pdbx_description
1 polymer ?
#
loop_
_entity_poly.entity_id
_entity_poly.type
_entity_poly.pdbx_seq_one_letter_code
_entity_poly.pdbx_strand_id
1 'polypeptide(L)'
;MIIRIVAFLAFAVFAAISGAAFGPALAGGGKANHKIVTVQLALGKDGDEKRLFHPSALTLQTGQRYRLVIHNPSLEVHEFDSPGLVDAVWSSHVRVLDGYGRGSQTVANIVGKPAEIEIFPGGSVEWEFVPVAAGRYEIICDTLDQSGKTHTTGGMTGSVLVK
;
A
#
# COMPACT_ATOMS: atom_id res chain seq x y z
N MET A 1 -45.75 -75.08 -23.08
CA MET A 1 -44.68 -74.13 -23.40
C MET A 1 -45.22 -72.78 -23.13
N ILE A 2 -44.93 -72.19 -21.93
CA ILE A 2 -45.54 -70.97 -21.40
C ILE A 2 -44.51 -69.84 -21.54
N ILE A 3 -44.82 -68.87 -22.43
CA ILE A 3 -43.97 -67.72 -22.67
C ILE A 3 -44.34 -66.63 -21.62
N ARG A 4 -43.42 -66.30 -20.72
CA ARG A 4 -43.55 -65.15 -19.78
C ARG A 4 -43.07 -63.90 -20.47
N ILE A 5 -43.98 -62.97 -20.63
CA ILE A 5 -43.68 -61.60 -21.11
C ILE A 5 -43.29 -60.79 -19.84
N VAL A 6 -42.03 -60.32 -19.80
CA VAL A 6 -41.55 -59.41 -18.75
C VAL A 6 -41.70 -57.99 -19.30
N ALA A 7 -42.60 -57.19 -18.71
CA ALA A 7 -42.75 -55.80 -19.03
C ALA A 7 -41.70 -54.96 -18.25
N PHE A 8 -40.83 -54.25 -19.00
CA PHE A 8 -39.92 -53.24 -18.42
C PHE A 8 -40.65 -51.92 -18.27
N LEU A 9 -40.89 -51.50 -17.06
CA LEU A 9 -41.29 -50.12 -16.75
C LEU A 9 -40.04 -49.21 -16.79
N ALA A 10 -40.00 -48.33 -17.79
CA ALA A 10 -39.00 -47.27 -17.84
C ALA A 10 -39.45 -46.10 -16.94
N PHE A 11 -38.78 -45.87 -15.85
CA PHE A 11 -38.96 -44.70 -14.99
C PHE A 11 -38.16 -43.53 -15.59
N ALA A 12 -38.85 -42.54 -16.20
CA ALA A 12 -38.24 -41.31 -16.67
C ALA A 12 -38.08 -40.38 -15.44
N VAL A 13 -36.87 -40.21 -14.97
CA VAL A 13 -36.54 -39.16 -13.95
C VAL A 13 -36.40 -37.82 -14.69
N PHE A 14 -37.35 -36.94 -14.52
CA PHE A 14 -37.26 -35.55 -14.94
C PHE A 14 -36.43 -34.77 -13.91
N ALA A 15 -35.16 -34.51 -14.20
CA ALA A 15 -34.35 -33.60 -13.42
C ALA A 15 -34.74 -32.13 -13.79
N ALA A 16 -35.44 -31.50 -12.87
CA ALA A 16 -35.71 -30.06 -12.97
C ALA A 16 -34.41 -29.30 -12.75
N ILE A 17 -33.78 -28.79 -13.81
CA ILE A 17 -32.66 -27.87 -13.72
C ILE A 17 -33.23 -26.49 -13.37
N SER A 18 -33.15 -26.13 -12.08
CA SER A 18 -33.42 -24.75 -11.63
C SER A 18 -32.33 -23.84 -12.15
N GLY A 19 -32.61 -23.19 -13.28
CA GLY A 19 -31.74 -22.15 -13.82
C GLY A 19 -31.71 -20.95 -12.88
N ALA A 20 -30.66 -20.80 -12.09
CA ALA A 20 -30.37 -19.56 -11.41
C ALA A 20 -30.06 -18.51 -12.48
N ALA A 21 -30.99 -17.58 -12.68
CA ALA A 21 -30.77 -16.42 -13.54
C ALA A 21 -29.70 -15.53 -12.87
N PHE A 22 -28.45 -15.63 -13.35
CA PHE A 22 -27.45 -14.62 -13.06
C PHE A 22 -27.86 -13.34 -13.79
N GLY A 23 -28.53 -12.47 -13.07
CA GLY A 23 -28.75 -11.11 -13.54
C GLY A 23 -27.42 -10.41 -13.75
N PRO A 24 -27.26 -9.53 -14.76
CA PRO A 24 -26.04 -8.77 -14.93
C PRO A 24 -25.82 -7.95 -13.64
N ALA A 25 -24.70 -8.20 -12.95
CA ALA A 25 -24.26 -7.31 -11.90
C ALA A 25 -23.98 -5.95 -12.55
N LEU A 26 -24.90 -5.00 -12.36
CA LEU A 26 -24.65 -3.60 -12.70
C LEU A 26 -23.51 -3.15 -11.78
N ALA A 27 -22.28 -3.29 -12.26
CA ALA A 27 -21.17 -2.58 -11.69
C ALA A 27 -21.47 -1.09 -11.89
N GLY A 28 -22.08 -0.48 -10.89
CA GLY A 28 -22.30 0.95 -10.82
C GLY A 28 -20.94 1.63 -10.82
N GLY A 29 -20.42 1.93 -12.00
CA GLY A 29 -19.22 2.75 -12.21
C GLY A 29 -19.50 4.19 -11.82
N GLY A 30 -19.92 4.43 -10.56
CA GLY A 30 -19.83 5.75 -9.97
C GLY A 30 -18.36 6.13 -10.02
N LYS A 31 -18.04 7.28 -10.65
CA LYS A 31 -16.73 7.92 -10.50
C LYS A 31 -16.60 8.23 -9.00
N ALA A 32 -16.07 7.28 -8.24
CA ALA A 32 -15.69 7.52 -6.88
C ALA A 32 -14.56 8.57 -6.95
N ASN A 33 -14.94 9.82 -6.76
CA ASN A 33 -13.99 10.91 -6.65
C ASN A 33 -13.33 10.78 -5.27
N HIS A 34 -12.47 9.77 -5.13
CA HIS A 34 -11.73 9.52 -3.92
C HIS A 34 -10.78 10.68 -3.71
N LYS A 35 -11.21 11.62 -2.87
CA LYS A 35 -10.37 12.72 -2.42
C LYS A 35 -9.04 12.12 -1.91
N ILE A 36 -7.93 12.56 -2.48
CA ILE A 36 -6.61 12.16 -2.01
C ILE A 36 -6.39 12.80 -0.64
N VAL A 37 -6.07 11.99 0.35
CA VAL A 37 -5.66 12.44 1.68
C VAL A 37 -4.14 12.55 1.69
N THR A 38 -3.61 13.74 1.94
CA THR A 38 -2.17 13.96 2.06
C THR A 38 -1.74 13.70 3.50
N VAL A 39 -0.71 12.88 3.66
CA VAL A 39 -0.07 12.55 4.94
C VAL A 39 1.41 12.92 4.83
N GLN A 40 1.96 13.52 5.89
CA GLN A 40 3.36 13.93 5.95
C GLN A 40 4.17 12.98 6.83
N LEU A 41 5.40 12.68 6.44
CA LEU A 41 6.38 11.93 7.21
C LEU A 41 7.75 12.55 7.01
N ALA A 42 8.38 12.98 8.10
CA ALA A 42 9.76 13.43 8.07
C ALA A 42 10.71 12.31 8.52
N LEU A 43 11.85 12.20 7.85
CA LEU A 43 12.96 11.31 8.17
C LEU A 43 14.03 12.13 8.87
N GLY A 44 14.14 11.98 10.19
CA GLY A 44 14.95 12.86 11.01
C GLY A 44 14.28 14.19 11.34
N LYS A 45 15.06 15.14 11.81
CA LYS A 45 14.61 16.47 12.19
C LYS A 45 15.60 17.53 11.68
N ASP A 46 15.07 18.69 11.31
CA ASP A 46 15.88 19.81 10.84
C ASP A 46 16.93 20.23 11.87
N GLY A 47 18.20 20.26 11.43
CA GLY A 47 19.33 20.63 12.26
C GLY A 47 19.63 19.70 13.44
N ASP A 48 19.02 18.53 13.51
CA ASP A 48 19.20 17.52 14.55
C ASP A 48 19.69 16.21 13.92
N GLU A 49 20.70 15.57 14.54
CA GLU A 49 21.20 14.24 14.15
C GLU A 49 20.30 13.10 14.67
N LYS A 50 19.13 13.41 15.25
CA LYS A 50 18.21 12.40 15.75
C LYS A 50 17.62 11.58 14.59
N ARG A 51 17.93 10.30 14.62
CA ARG A 51 17.43 9.28 13.71
C ARG A 51 16.05 8.84 14.16
N LEU A 52 15.00 9.42 13.57
CA LEU A 52 13.61 9.12 13.93
C LEU A 52 12.67 9.36 12.75
N PHE A 53 11.53 8.69 12.76
CA PHE A 53 10.37 9.04 11.93
C PHE A 53 9.47 10.02 12.67
N HIS A 54 9.03 11.07 11.98
CA HIS A 54 8.10 12.05 12.56
C HIS A 54 6.90 12.32 11.64
N PRO A 55 5.68 11.96 12.06
CA PRO A 55 5.34 11.23 13.28
C PRO A 55 5.83 9.77 13.23
N SER A 56 6.09 9.15 14.40
CA SER A 56 6.52 7.76 14.49
C SER A 56 5.40 6.75 14.25
N ALA A 57 4.15 7.21 14.19
CA ALA A 57 2.98 6.37 13.91
C ALA A 57 1.99 7.07 12.99
N LEU A 58 1.54 6.37 11.97
CA LEU A 58 0.51 6.80 11.05
C LEU A 58 -0.73 5.92 11.20
N THR A 59 -1.91 6.49 10.94
CA THR A 59 -3.16 5.72 10.85
C THR A 59 -3.82 5.99 9.52
N LEU A 60 -4.10 4.92 8.77
CA LEU A 60 -4.72 4.94 7.46
C LEU A 60 -6.00 4.11 7.45
N GLN A 61 -6.83 4.29 6.43
CA GLN A 61 -8.06 3.53 6.21
C GLN A 61 -7.95 2.71 4.93
N THR A 62 -8.40 1.46 4.98
CA THR A 62 -8.52 0.60 3.81
C THR A 62 -9.41 1.25 2.75
N GLY A 63 -9.00 1.20 1.48
CA GLY A 63 -9.76 1.75 0.35
C GLY A 63 -9.66 3.27 0.17
N GLN A 64 -9.08 4.02 1.12
CA GLN A 64 -8.84 5.45 0.98
C GLN A 64 -7.56 5.69 0.17
N ARG A 65 -7.61 6.61 -0.82
CA ARG A 65 -6.42 7.03 -1.56
C ARG A 65 -5.61 8.03 -0.76
N TYR A 66 -4.32 7.75 -0.62
CA TYR A 66 -3.36 8.59 0.08
C TYR A 66 -2.25 9.09 -0.84
N ARG A 67 -1.72 10.26 -0.47
CA ARG A 67 -0.43 10.78 -0.90
C ARG A 67 0.44 10.91 0.34
N LEU A 68 1.39 10.00 0.50
CA LEU A 68 2.40 10.09 1.54
C LEU A 68 3.54 10.95 1.02
N VAL A 69 3.73 12.11 1.65
CA VAL A 69 4.86 13.00 1.37
C VAL A 69 5.95 12.68 2.39
N ILE A 70 7.05 12.17 1.90
CA ILE A 70 8.21 11.81 2.73
C ILE A 70 9.30 12.84 2.45
N HIS A 71 9.82 13.46 3.50
CA HIS A 71 10.85 14.48 3.41
C HIS A 71 11.97 14.19 4.40
N ASN A 72 13.22 14.38 3.97
CA ASN A 72 14.39 14.27 4.82
C ASN A 72 14.96 15.66 5.16
N PRO A 73 14.61 16.27 6.30
CA PRO A 73 15.15 17.56 6.74
C PRO A 73 16.49 17.44 7.46
N SER A 74 16.99 16.21 7.72
CA SER A 74 18.23 15.96 8.43
C SER A 74 19.46 16.15 7.53
N LEU A 75 20.64 16.01 8.10
CA LEU A 75 21.91 16.08 7.38
C LEU A 75 22.44 14.70 6.98
N GLU A 76 21.74 13.62 7.35
CA GLU A 76 22.10 12.24 7.03
C GLU A 76 21.16 11.68 5.96
N VAL A 77 21.60 10.66 5.24
CA VAL A 77 20.74 9.88 4.35
C VAL A 77 19.85 8.99 5.20
N HIS A 78 18.59 8.90 4.84
CA HIS A 78 17.61 8.02 5.50
C HIS A 78 16.80 7.24 4.48
N GLU A 79 16.29 6.10 4.93
CA GLU A 79 15.39 5.24 4.17
C GLU A 79 14.01 5.19 4.81
N PHE A 80 13.02 5.12 3.96
CA PHE A 80 11.69 4.62 4.29
C PHE A 80 11.58 3.22 3.73
N ASP A 81 11.68 2.24 4.58
CA ASP A 81 11.45 0.84 4.24
C ASP A 81 10.27 0.31 5.07
N SER A 82 9.31 -0.32 4.39
CA SER A 82 8.13 -0.92 4.99
C SER A 82 7.56 -2.01 4.09
N PRO A 83 8.25 -3.15 3.95
CA PRO A 83 7.89 -4.20 2.99
C PRO A 83 6.48 -4.73 3.24
N GLY A 84 6.07 -4.86 4.50
CA GLY A 84 4.72 -5.27 4.84
C GLY A 84 3.64 -4.29 4.35
N LEU A 85 3.87 -2.98 4.47
CA LEU A 85 2.94 -1.96 3.94
C LEU A 85 2.94 -1.97 2.42
N VAL A 86 4.12 -2.07 1.78
CA VAL A 86 4.27 -2.11 0.33
C VAL A 86 3.46 -3.27 -0.27
N ASP A 87 3.42 -4.41 0.40
CA ASP A 87 2.60 -5.55 -0.02
C ASP A 87 1.11 -5.38 0.27
N ALA A 88 0.76 -4.55 1.24
CA ALA A 88 -0.61 -4.29 1.67
C ALA A 88 -1.29 -3.12 0.94
N VAL A 89 -0.66 -2.54 -0.09
CA VAL A 89 -1.22 -1.42 -0.84
C VAL A 89 -1.29 -1.69 -2.34
N TRP A 90 -2.25 -1.07 -3.00
CA TRP A 90 -2.20 -0.83 -4.43
C TRP A 90 -1.44 0.49 -4.65
N SER A 91 -0.24 0.40 -5.24
CA SER A 91 0.62 1.56 -5.51
C SER A 91 0.35 2.11 -6.92
N SER A 92 0.19 3.42 -7.03
CA SER A 92 0.07 4.12 -8.30
C SER A 92 1.45 4.50 -8.83
N HIS A 93 2.15 5.35 -8.10
CA HIS A 93 3.46 5.86 -8.48
C HIS A 93 4.15 6.55 -7.29
N VAL A 94 5.46 6.72 -7.42
CA VAL A 94 6.28 7.57 -6.56
C VAL A 94 6.84 8.71 -7.39
N ARG A 95 6.64 9.95 -6.97
CA ARG A 95 7.26 11.14 -7.57
C ARG A 95 8.45 11.58 -6.75
N VAL A 96 9.58 11.72 -7.39
CA VAL A 96 10.78 12.33 -6.80
C VAL A 96 10.74 13.82 -7.07
N LEU A 97 10.97 14.62 -6.04
CA LEU A 97 10.89 16.08 -6.11
C LEU A 97 12.28 16.69 -5.98
N ASP A 98 12.50 17.85 -6.62
CA ASP A 98 13.74 18.64 -6.55
C ASP A 98 13.89 19.43 -5.24
N GLY A 99 12.90 19.37 -4.36
CA GLY A 99 12.87 20.04 -3.08
C GLY A 99 11.64 19.68 -2.26
N TYR A 100 11.34 20.49 -1.25
CA TYR A 100 10.21 20.29 -0.36
C TYR A 100 9.29 21.52 -0.32
N GLY A 101 7.98 21.26 -0.34
CA GLY A 101 6.96 22.29 -0.22
C GLY A 101 6.55 22.96 -1.53
N ARG A 102 6.07 24.20 -1.43
CA ARG A 102 5.54 24.93 -2.59
C ARG A 102 6.66 25.26 -3.58
N GLY A 103 6.41 24.94 -4.85
CA GLY A 103 7.36 25.22 -5.94
C GLY A 103 8.26 24.06 -6.31
N SER A 104 8.31 22.98 -5.50
CA SER A 104 9.04 21.77 -5.86
C SER A 104 8.47 21.15 -7.12
N GLN A 105 9.35 20.74 -8.03
CA GLN A 105 8.99 20.11 -9.28
C GLN A 105 9.29 18.62 -9.26
N THR A 106 8.49 17.85 -9.96
CA THR A 106 8.76 16.42 -10.14
C THR A 106 9.93 16.26 -11.10
N VAL A 107 11.02 15.63 -10.64
CA VAL A 107 12.22 15.34 -11.44
C VAL A 107 12.27 13.89 -11.91
N ALA A 108 11.54 13.00 -11.25
CA ALA A 108 11.36 11.61 -11.68
C ALA A 108 10.01 11.06 -11.22
N ASN A 109 9.48 10.11 -11.99
CA ASN A 109 8.27 9.39 -11.66
C ASN A 109 8.50 7.89 -11.79
N ILE A 110 8.28 7.15 -10.71
CA ILE A 110 8.43 5.70 -10.65
C ILE A 110 7.04 5.09 -10.61
N VAL A 111 6.70 4.28 -11.60
CA VAL A 111 5.40 3.60 -11.69
C VAL A 111 5.47 2.27 -10.96
N GLY A 112 4.51 2.02 -10.07
CA GLY A 112 4.41 0.77 -9.32
C GLY A 112 4.75 0.91 -7.84
N LYS A 113 5.15 -0.21 -7.22
CA LYS A 113 5.52 -0.28 -5.80
C LYS A 113 7.00 0.08 -5.63
N PRO A 114 7.36 0.96 -4.68
CA PRO A 114 8.75 1.06 -4.25
C PRO A 114 9.13 -0.18 -3.44
N ALA A 115 10.36 -0.66 -3.56
CA ALA A 115 10.89 -1.65 -2.62
C ALA A 115 11.28 -0.96 -1.32
N GLU A 116 12.07 0.10 -1.46
CA GLU A 116 12.47 1.04 -0.43
C GLU A 116 12.57 2.44 -1.03
N ILE A 117 12.66 3.46 -0.22
CA ILE A 117 12.83 4.85 -0.66
C ILE A 117 13.96 5.48 0.14
N GLU A 118 15.14 5.58 -0.48
CA GLU A 118 16.29 6.28 0.07
C GLU A 118 16.18 7.77 -0.26
N ILE A 119 16.31 8.64 0.76
CA ILE A 119 16.14 10.08 0.62
C ILE A 119 17.35 10.80 1.20
N PHE A 120 18.06 11.50 0.33
CA PHE A 120 19.20 12.35 0.69
C PHE A 120 18.74 13.61 1.44
N PRO A 121 19.65 14.26 2.19
CA PRO A 121 19.37 15.51 2.89
C PRO A 121 18.67 16.55 2.01
N GLY A 122 17.56 17.11 2.50
CA GLY A 122 16.72 18.07 1.78
C GLY A 122 15.81 17.49 0.72
N GLY A 123 15.97 16.21 0.37
CA GLY A 123 15.15 15.53 -0.63
C GLY A 123 13.74 15.23 -0.15
N SER A 124 12.83 15.00 -1.11
CA SER A 124 11.47 14.56 -0.81
C SER A 124 10.86 13.75 -1.95
N VAL A 125 9.89 12.91 -1.58
CA VAL A 125 9.08 12.14 -2.52
C VAL A 125 7.61 12.19 -2.14
N GLU A 126 6.76 11.94 -3.11
CA GLU A 126 5.32 11.74 -2.92
C GLU A 126 4.95 10.34 -3.44
N TRP A 127 4.50 9.49 -2.55
CA TRP A 127 4.01 8.16 -2.89
C TRP A 127 2.49 8.12 -2.85
N GLU A 128 1.86 7.82 -4.00
CA GLU A 128 0.41 7.67 -4.09
C GLU A 128 0.00 6.21 -4.10
N PHE A 129 -0.88 5.85 -3.16
CA PHE A 129 -1.36 4.48 -2.99
C PHE A 129 -2.73 4.41 -2.34
N VAL A 130 -3.30 3.19 -2.35
CA VAL A 130 -4.52 2.81 -1.65
C VAL A 130 -4.23 1.59 -0.80
N PRO A 131 -4.35 1.64 0.54
CA PRO A 131 -4.25 0.46 1.38
C PRO A 131 -5.37 -0.53 1.05
N VAL A 132 -5.02 -1.81 0.86
CA VAL A 132 -5.97 -2.88 0.50
C VAL A 132 -6.07 -3.97 1.56
N ALA A 133 -5.18 -3.96 2.55
CA ALA A 133 -5.21 -4.88 3.68
C ALA A 133 -5.08 -4.12 5.00
N ALA A 134 -5.97 -4.43 5.95
CA ALA A 134 -5.87 -3.92 7.31
C ALA A 134 -4.73 -4.62 8.06
N GLY A 135 -4.06 -3.88 8.96
CA GLY A 135 -2.93 -4.43 9.71
C GLY A 135 -2.07 -3.35 10.35
N ARG A 136 -1.06 -3.79 11.09
CA ARG A 136 0.00 -2.92 11.60
C ARG A 136 1.29 -3.28 10.87
N TYR A 137 1.89 -2.29 10.25
CA TYR A 137 3.10 -2.40 9.44
C TYR A 137 4.21 -1.58 10.07
N GLU A 138 5.40 -2.17 10.17
CA GLU A 138 6.58 -1.47 10.67
C GLU A 138 7.17 -0.56 9.58
N ILE A 139 7.78 0.55 10.02
CA ILE A 139 8.64 1.38 9.21
C ILE A 139 10.03 1.33 9.83
N ILE A 140 11.04 1.08 9.01
CA ILE A 140 12.45 0.98 9.41
C ILE A 140 13.34 1.84 8.51
N CYS A 141 14.57 2.06 8.96
CA CYS A 141 15.64 2.72 8.21
C CYS A 141 16.90 1.89 8.34
N ASP A 142 17.26 1.16 7.29
CA ASP A 142 18.41 0.25 7.30
C ASP A 142 19.71 0.90 6.81
N THR A 143 19.69 2.23 6.56
CA THR A 143 20.92 3.01 6.34
C THR A 143 21.90 2.76 7.48
N LEU A 144 23.17 2.52 7.12
CA LEU A 144 24.25 2.28 8.06
C LEU A 144 24.85 3.58 8.58
N ASP A 145 25.11 3.65 9.86
CA ASP A 145 25.92 4.72 10.46
C ASP A 145 27.42 4.46 10.27
N GLN A 146 28.26 5.40 10.72
CA GLN A 146 29.71 5.29 10.63
C GLN A 146 30.30 4.09 11.41
N SER A 147 29.55 3.52 12.36
CA SER A 147 29.93 2.33 13.10
C SER A 147 29.49 1.02 12.43
N GLY A 148 28.78 1.08 11.30
CA GLY A 148 28.22 -0.06 10.57
C GLY A 148 26.94 -0.61 11.19
N LYS A 149 26.26 0.15 12.04
CA LYS A 149 24.95 -0.21 12.59
C LYS A 149 23.84 0.47 11.80
N THR A 150 22.72 -0.23 11.61
CA THR A 150 21.53 0.37 10.99
C THR A 150 20.92 1.44 11.88
N HIS A 151 20.31 2.46 11.29
CA HIS A 151 19.56 3.48 12.03
C HIS A 151 18.40 2.84 12.81
N THR A 152 17.80 1.77 12.30
CA THR A 152 16.80 0.94 13.00
C THR A 152 17.34 0.41 14.33
N THR A 153 18.58 -0.12 14.35
CA THR A 153 19.24 -0.56 15.59
C THR A 153 19.44 0.60 16.57
N GLY A 154 19.64 1.82 16.05
CA GLY A 154 19.71 3.06 16.83
C GLY A 154 18.35 3.60 17.30
N GLY A 155 17.25 2.92 16.98
CA GLY A 155 15.89 3.29 17.40
C GLY A 155 15.06 4.04 16.34
N MET A 156 15.52 4.19 15.11
CA MET A 156 14.75 4.78 14.02
C MET A 156 13.74 3.78 13.50
N THR A 157 12.63 3.68 14.23
CA THR A 157 11.49 2.82 13.89
C THR A 157 10.18 3.57 13.95
N GLY A 158 9.21 3.11 13.18
CA GLY A 158 7.86 3.66 13.17
C GLY A 158 6.82 2.60 12.83
N SER A 159 5.57 3.00 12.73
CA SER A 159 4.50 2.08 12.34
C SER A 159 3.38 2.75 11.56
N VAL A 160 2.73 1.97 10.69
CA VAL A 160 1.48 2.34 10.02
C VAL A 160 0.40 1.37 10.47
N LEU A 161 -0.69 1.91 11.05
CA LEU A 161 -1.90 1.16 11.35
C LEU A 161 -2.90 1.40 10.22
N VAL A 162 -3.25 0.36 9.47
CA VAL A 162 -4.34 0.37 8.49
C VAL A 162 -5.57 -0.26 9.13
N LYS A 163 -6.71 0.45 9.12
CA LYS A 163 -8.01 0.03 9.67
C LYS A 163 -8.99 -0.30 8.56
#